data_518f7b42377de09fb345347eedd11aa6
#
_entry.id   518f7b42377de09fb345347eedd11aa6
#
_cell.length_a   1.000
_cell.length_b   1.000
_cell.length_c   1.000
_cell.angle_alpha   90.00
_cell.angle_beta   90.00
_cell.angle_gamma   90.00
#
_symmetry.space_group_name_H-M   'P 1'
#
loop_
_entity.id
_entity.type
_entity.pdbx_description
1 polymer ?
#
loop_
_entity_poly.entity_id
_entity_poly.type
_entity_poly.pdbx_seq_one_letter_code
_entity_poly.pdbx_strand_id
1 'polypeptide(L)'
;MKMQRRSTTAMSPPGLALATAVLSCAGLVGCAEMTDEETWSGSTEITHPDLDTVGSQVRLHEGTEAPPEEDVTQTPGMDVSSHQGAVNWSAAKANGALFAYVKATEGTTYQNPEFAQQYNGSFNVGMIRGAYHFALPDRSSGATQGAFFVGHGGGWSDDGRTLPPAIDLEYNPYGASCYGLTKSQMVSWIRDIAATVKSRTGRDPVFYTSTSWWTLCTGNNATFSANPLWIPRYASSVGTLPASWTFQTIWQNADSGIFPGDQDKFNGAPDRLQAFAH
;
A
#
# COMPACT_ATOMS: atom_id res chain seq x y z
N MET A 1 2.00 28.21 66.82
CA MET A 1 2.65 29.45 66.35
C MET A 1 1.95 29.89 65.07
N LYS A 2 1.30 31.03 65.12
CA LYS A 2 0.49 31.68 64.11
C LYS A 2 1.31 32.17 62.93
N MET A 3 0.67 32.25 61.78
CA MET A 3 0.76 33.31 60.74
C MET A 3 0.87 32.70 59.35
N GLN A 4 0.32 33.14 58.29
CA GLN A 4 -0.71 34.17 57.99
C GLN A 4 -0.98 34.05 56.49
N ARG A 5 -2.24 34.10 56.10
CA ARG A 5 -2.69 34.17 54.71
C ARG A 5 -2.29 35.50 54.09
N ARG A 6 -1.82 35.51 52.85
CA ARG A 6 -1.94 36.67 51.98
C ARG A 6 -2.66 36.32 50.69
N SER A 7 -3.81 36.99 50.57
CA SER A 7 -4.60 37.13 49.36
C SER A 7 -3.90 38.16 48.45
N THR A 8 -3.84 37.91 47.15
CA THR A 8 -3.61 38.95 46.16
C THR A 8 -4.59 38.80 44.99
N THR A 9 -5.26 39.88 44.81
CA THR A 9 -6.36 40.22 43.95
C THR A 9 -6.05 40.12 42.45
N ALA A 10 -7.06 39.72 41.69
CA ALA A 10 -7.06 39.76 40.24
C ALA A 10 -7.09 41.21 39.72
N MET A 11 -6.31 41.48 38.67
CA MET A 11 -6.49 42.66 37.80
C MET A 11 -6.61 42.18 36.36
N SER A 12 -7.76 42.54 35.79
CA SER A 12 -8.00 42.43 34.34
C SER A 12 -7.41 43.66 33.62
N PRO A 13 -6.84 43.51 32.43
CA PRO A 13 -6.54 44.64 31.57
C PRO A 13 -7.67 44.96 30.61
N PRO A 14 -7.76 46.23 30.15
CA PRO A 14 -8.88 46.78 29.41
C PRO A 14 -8.83 46.46 27.90
N GLY A 15 -10.01 46.52 27.29
CA GLY A 15 -10.22 46.32 25.88
C GLY A 15 -9.55 47.39 25.00
N LEU A 16 -9.14 46.94 23.83
CA LEU A 16 -8.67 47.84 22.76
C LEU A 16 -9.60 47.74 21.56
N ALA A 17 -10.03 48.94 21.14
CA ALA A 17 -11.05 49.19 20.14
C ALA A 17 -10.64 48.81 18.72
N LEU A 18 -11.65 48.38 17.93
CA LEU A 18 -11.59 48.27 16.48
C LEU A 18 -11.28 49.65 15.86
N ALA A 19 -10.31 49.68 14.96
CA ALA A 19 -10.14 50.72 13.95
C ALA A 19 -10.33 50.08 12.58
N THR A 20 -11.45 50.35 11.96
CA THR A 20 -11.75 50.10 10.56
C THR A 20 -10.95 51.06 9.68
N ALA A 21 -10.03 50.55 8.88
CA ALA A 21 -9.45 51.29 7.78
C ALA A 21 -9.98 50.70 6.45
N VAL A 22 -10.87 51.42 5.82
CA VAL A 22 -11.29 51.18 4.44
C VAL A 22 -10.20 51.72 3.55
N LEU A 23 -9.53 50.86 2.81
CA LEU A 23 -8.67 51.30 1.70
C LEU A 23 -9.20 50.66 0.39
N SER A 24 -9.80 51.53 -0.42
CA SER A 24 -10.24 51.25 -1.77
C SER A 24 -9.01 51.21 -2.69
N CYS A 25 -8.77 50.08 -3.35
CA CYS A 25 -7.91 50.05 -4.54
C CYS A 25 -8.63 49.22 -5.61
N ALA A 26 -9.11 49.93 -6.61
CA ALA A 26 -9.50 49.37 -7.89
C ALA A 26 -8.24 49.06 -8.70
N GLY A 27 -8.15 47.87 -9.31
CA GLY A 27 -7.08 47.51 -10.23
C GLY A 27 -7.14 46.04 -10.58
N LEU A 28 -7.72 45.74 -11.72
CA LEU A 28 -7.78 44.44 -12.39
C LEU A 28 -6.40 43.78 -12.52
N VAL A 29 -6.27 42.52 -12.08
CA VAL A 29 -5.68 41.40 -12.86
C VAL A 29 -6.06 40.12 -12.12
N GLY A 30 -6.71 39.15 -12.80
CA GLY A 30 -7.21 37.91 -12.22
C GLY A 30 -6.08 37.00 -11.78
N CYS A 31 -6.08 36.68 -10.49
CA CYS A 31 -5.52 35.43 -9.97
C CYS A 31 -6.71 34.48 -9.77
N ALA A 32 -6.79 33.48 -10.62
CA ALA A 32 -7.67 32.35 -10.37
C ALA A 32 -7.09 31.57 -9.19
N GLU A 33 -7.68 31.74 -8.00
CA GLU A 33 -7.52 30.79 -6.92
C GLU A 33 -8.21 29.49 -7.37
N MET A 34 -7.38 28.49 -7.68
CA MET A 34 -7.83 27.11 -7.83
C MET A 34 -8.13 26.57 -6.43
N THR A 35 -9.37 26.73 -6.00
CA THR A 35 -9.93 25.93 -4.90
C THR A 35 -10.51 24.67 -5.50
N ASP A 36 -9.68 23.68 -5.76
CA ASP A 36 -10.15 22.32 -6.04
C ASP A 36 -10.39 21.60 -4.71
N GLU A 37 -11.48 21.96 -4.02
CA GLU A 37 -12.17 21.02 -3.17
C GLU A 37 -13.02 20.11 -4.07
N GLU A 38 -12.39 19.13 -4.72
CA GLU A 38 -13.12 18.01 -5.30
C GLU A 38 -13.73 17.18 -4.17
N THR A 39 -15.04 17.37 -3.94
CA THR A 39 -15.83 16.54 -3.07
C THR A 39 -15.91 15.12 -3.63
N TRP A 40 -15.22 14.18 -2.99
CA TRP A 40 -15.37 12.75 -3.22
C TRP A 40 -16.76 12.30 -2.80
N SER A 41 -17.69 12.20 -3.77
CA SER A 41 -19.01 11.62 -3.54
C SER A 41 -19.00 10.14 -3.96
N GLY A 42 -18.91 9.26 -3.01
CA GLY A 42 -19.01 7.83 -3.30
C GLY A 42 -18.71 6.94 -2.10
N SER A 43 -19.59 6.92 -1.11
CA SER A 43 -19.61 5.82 -0.13
C SER A 43 -20.62 4.79 -0.57
N THR A 44 -20.21 3.82 -1.38
CA THR A 44 -20.90 2.53 -1.47
C THR A 44 -20.12 1.54 -0.63
N GLU A 45 -20.79 0.93 0.31
CA GLU A 45 -20.26 -0.14 1.15
C GLU A 45 -19.71 -1.26 0.25
N ILE A 46 -18.46 -1.66 0.48
CA ILE A 46 -17.85 -2.77 -0.26
C ILE A 46 -18.48 -4.04 0.29
N THR A 47 -19.37 -4.64 -0.48
CA THR A 47 -20.17 -5.79 -0.04
C THR A 47 -19.54 -7.15 -0.34
N HIS A 48 -18.41 -7.22 -1.08
CA HIS A 48 -17.74 -8.46 -1.43
C HIS A 48 -16.21 -8.32 -1.42
N PRO A 49 -15.55 -8.47 -0.24
CA PRO A 49 -14.09 -8.41 -0.12
C PRO A 49 -13.37 -9.65 -0.70
N ASP A 50 -14.10 -10.67 -1.14
CA ASP A 50 -13.54 -11.96 -1.53
C ASP A 50 -12.98 -11.99 -2.97
N LEU A 51 -13.18 -10.94 -3.75
CA LEU A 51 -12.67 -10.84 -5.12
C LEU A 51 -11.32 -10.12 -5.22
N ASP A 52 -10.82 -9.56 -4.11
CA ASP A 52 -9.74 -8.58 -4.12
C ASP A 52 -8.51 -9.08 -3.36
N THR A 53 -8.03 -10.23 -3.73
CA THR A 53 -6.67 -10.67 -3.38
C THR A 53 -5.68 -10.04 -4.34
N VAL A 54 -4.46 -9.82 -3.90
CA VAL A 54 -3.36 -9.40 -4.77
C VAL A 54 -3.30 -10.32 -5.99
N GLY A 55 -3.37 -9.74 -7.19
CA GLY A 55 -3.32 -10.47 -8.45
C GLY A 55 -4.65 -11.02 -8.96
N SER A 56 -5.73 -10.95 -8.18
CA SER A 56 -7.03 -11.46 -8.63
C SER A 56 -7.49 -10.79 -9.91
N GLN A 57 -7.31 -9.48 -10.01
CA GLN A 57 -7.70 -8.70 -11.17
C GLN A 57 -6.69 -8.82 -12.32
N VAL A 58 -5.40 -8.95 -12.01
CA VAL A 58 -4.36 -9.19 -13.03
C VAL A 58 -4.64 -10.49 -13.76
N ARG A 59 -4.94 -11.58 -13.05
CA ARG A 59 -5.30 -12.87 -13.64
C ARG A 59 -6.50 -12.78 -14.57
N LEU A 60 -7.54 -12.03 -14.18
CA LEU A 60 -8.74 -11.84 -15.00
C LEU A 60 -8.47 -11.07 -16.29
N HIS A 61 -7.55 -10.09 -16.25
CA HIS A 61 -7.25 -9.21 -17.39
C HIS A 61 -6.11 -9.71 -18.28
N GLU A 62 -5.14 -10.44 -17.74
CA GLU A 62 -3.89 -10.79 -18.44
C GLU A 62 -3.73 -12.31 -18.64
N GLY A 63 -4.54 -13.13 -17.97
CA GLY A 63 -4.49 -14.59 -18.07
C GLY A 63 -3.31 -15.21 -17.35
N THR A 64 -3.13 -16.53 -17.54
CA THR A 64 -2.04 -17.32 -16.93
C THR A 64 -1.37 -18.18 -18.00
N GLU A 65 -0.03 -18.30 -17.92
CA GLU A 65 0.76 -19.24 -18.68
C GLU A 65 1.57 -20.11 -17.69
N ALA A 66 1.86 -21.36 -18.03
CA ALA A 66 2.64 -22.22 -17.15
C ALA A 66 4.08 -21.71 -17.00
N PRO A 67 4.63 -21.62 -15.76
CA PRO A 67 5.98 -21.13 -15.55
C PRO A 67 7.03 -22.19 -15.91
N PRO A 68 8.23 -21.80 -16.40
CA PRO A 68 9.39 -22.68 -16.50
C PRO A 68 10.20 -22.67 -15.21
N GLU A 69 11.12 -23.59 -15.14
CA GLU A 69 12.18 -23.62 -14.13
C GLU A 69 13.27 -22.60 -14.50
N GLU A 70 13.51 -21.60 -13.64
CA GLU A 70 14.66 -20.69 -13.76
C GLU A 70 15.74 -21.01 -12.72
N ASP A 71 16.99 -21.08 -13.17
CA ASP A 71 18.19 -21.39 -12.39
C ASP A 71 18.81 -20.12 -11.76
N VAL A 72 17.98 -19.26 -11.17
CA VAL A 72 18.45 -18.11 -10.36
C VAL A 72 18.11 -18.34 -8.91
N THR A 73 19.03 -18.01 -8.02
CA THR A 73 18.78 -18.12 -6.58
C THR A 73 17.65 -17.18 -6.19
N GLN A 74 16.46 -17.73 -6.01
CA GLN A 74 15.26 -17.03 -5.60
C GLN A 74 14.77 -17.61 -4.27
N THR A 75 14.27 -16.74 -3.39
CA THR A 75 13.72 -17.17 -2.12
C THR A 75 12.20 -17.33 -2.25
N PRO A 76 11.63 -18.54 -2.00
CA PRO A 76 10.21 -18.79 -2.14
C PRO A 76 9.41 -18.14 -1.00
N GLY A 77 8.25 -17.65 -1.34
CA GLY A 77 7.28 -17.04 -0.43
C GLY A 77 5.85 -17.18 -0.96
N MET A 78 4.96 -16.47 -0.33
CA MET A 78 3.53 -16.53 -0.63
C MET A 78 2.84 -15.24 -0.20
N ASP A 79 1.66 -15.00 -0.76
CA ASP A 79 0.76 -14.00 -0.22
C ASP A 79 -0.63 -14.58 0.07
N VAL A 80 -1.31 -13.98 1.05
CA VAL A 80 -2.61 -14.44 1.53
C VAL A 80 -3.52 -13.26 1.90
N SER A 81 -4.81 -13.55 1.86
CA SER A 81 -5.88 -12.66 2.31
C SER A 81 -6.90 -13.43 3.18
N SER A 82 -8.03 -12.80 3.48
CA SER A 82 -9.17 -13.50 4.12
C SER A 82 -9.67 -14.71 3.31
N HIS A 83 -9.39 -14.73 2.00
CA HIS A 83 -9.82 -15.83 1.12
C HIS A 83 -9.22 -17.18 1.54
N GLN A 84 -8.00 -17.21 2.07
CA GLN A 84 -7.34 -18.40 2.57
C GLN A 84 -7.81 -18.78 3.99
N GLY A 85 -8.57 -17.91 4.66
CA GLY A 85 -8.99 -18.15 6.05
C GLY A 85 -7.80 -18.35 6.99
N ALA A 86 -7.95 -19.24 7.97
CA ALA A 86 -6.87 -19.60 8.88
C ALA A 86 -5.81 -20.46 8.18
N VAL A 87 -4.59 -19.96 8.09
CA VAL A 87 -3.47 -20.61 7.39
C VAL A 87 -2.70 -21.53 8.32
N ASN A 88 -2.36 -22.74 7.82
CA ASN A 88 -1.42 -23.63 8.49
C ASN A 88 0.04 -23.24 8.19
N TRP A 89 0.55 -22.28 8.96
CA TRP A 89 1.87 -21.71 8.79
C TRP A 89 3.01 -22.72 8.97
N SER A 90 2.84 -23.69 9.86
CA SER A 90 3.84 -24.77 10.05
C SER A 90 3.99 -25.61 8.78
N ALA A 91 2.87 -25.93 8.12
CA ALA A 91 2.91 -26.65 6.84
C ALA A 91 3.53 -25.78 5.72
N ALA A 92 3.14 -24.50 5.60
CA ALA A 92 3.73 -23.61 4.63
C ALA A 92 5.25 -23.48 4.78
N LYS A 93 5.73 -23.30 6.03
CA LYS A 93 7.15 -23.26 6.35
C LYS A 93 7.87 -24.58 6.04
N ALA A 94 7.28 -25.73 6.38
CA ALA A 94 7.84 -27.05 6.09
C ALA A 94 7.92 -27.32 4.58
N ASN A 95 7.00 -26.77 3.79
CA ASN A 95 7.02 -26.82 2.33
C ASN A 95 8.02 -25.83 1.70
N GLY A 96 8.71 -25.01 2.50
CA GLY A 96 9.80 -24.17 2.05
C GLY A 96 9.50 -22.65 1.96
N ALA A 97 8.30 -22.18 2.30
CA ALA A 97 8.02 -20.76 2.32
C ALA A 97 8.88 -20.03 3.37
N LEU A 98 9.60 -18.99 2.95
CA LEU A 98 10.48 -18.21 3.82
C LEU A 98 9.94 -16.83 4.14
N PHE A 99 9.03 -16.30 3.32
CA PHE A 99 8.34 -15.04 3.59
C PHE A 99 6.86 -15.10 3.20
N ALA A 100 6.10 -14.15 3.72
CA ALA A 100 4.70 -13.97 3.36
C ALA A 100 4.30 -12.49 3.36
N TYR A 101 3.47 -12.11 2.39
CA TYR A 101 2.67 -10.89 2.48
C TYR A 101 1.23 -11.22 2.88
N VAL A 102 0.64 -10.42 3.75
CA VAL A 102 -0.71 -10.62 4.28
C VAL A 102 -1.56 -9.39 4.01
N LYS A 103 -2.73 -9.56 3.37
CA LYS A 103 -3.69 -8.47 3.21
C LYS A 103 -4.04 -7.91 4.58
N ALA A 104 -3.84 -6.61 4.77
CA ALA A 104 -4.27 -5.92 5.97
C ALA A 104 -5.58 -5.17 5.74
N THR A 105 -5.62 -4.38 4.67
CA THR A 105 -6.71 -3.43 4.42
C THR A 105 -7.02 -3.30 2.94
N GLU A 106 -8.21 -2.74 2.64
CA GLU A 106 -8.61 -2.30 1.31
C GLU A 106 -9.40 -1.00 1.43
N GLY A 107 -9.09 -0.02 0.57
CA GLY A 107 -9.66 1.31 0.69
C GLY A 107 -9.52 1.86 2.11
N THR A 108 -10.60 2.37 2.69
CA THR A 108 -10.63 2.88 4.07
C THR A 108 -11.69 2.20 4.95
N THR A 109 -12.33 1.15 4.44
CA THR A 109 -13.49 0.53 5.11
C THR A 109 -13.29 -0.96 5.40
N TYR A 110 -12.40 -1.64 4.68
CA TYR A 110 -12.14 -3.05 4.87
C TYR A 110 -10.85 -3.31 5.66
N GLN A 111 -10.93 -4.22 6.61
CA GLN A 111 -9.81 -4.82 7.33
C GLN A 111 -9.94 -6.33 7.24
N ASN A 112 -8.86 -7.02 6.91
CA ASN A 112 -8.85 -8.48 6.83
C ASN A 112 -9.14 -9.09 8.22
N PRO A 113 -10.25 -9.82 8.41
CA PRO A 113 -10.58 -10.42 9.70
C PRO A 113 -9.58 -11.50 10.14
N GLU A 114 -8.85 -12.11 9.19
CA GLU A 114 -7.83 -13.13 9.44
C GLU A 114 -6.43 -12.52 9.65
N PHE A 115 -6.27 -11.19 9.54
CA PHE A 115 -4.95 -10.55 9.58
C PHE A 115 -4.12 -10.95 10.78
N ALA A 116 -4.70 -10.96 11.97
CA ALA A 116 -3.98 -11.29 13.20
C ALA A 116 -3.47 -12.75 13.21
N GLN A 117 -4.28 -13.70 12.76
CA GLN A 117 -3.88 -15.10 12.64
C GLN A 117 -2.80 -15.27 11.56
N GLN A 118 -2.98 -14.64 10.41
CA GLN A 118 -2.08 -14.77 9.29
C GLN A 118 -0.74 -14.07 9.55
N TYR A 119 -0.75 -12.84 10.01
CA TYR A 119 0.46 -12.03 10.22
C TYR A 119 1.31 -12.51 11.40
N ASN A 120 0.66 -12.83 12.54
CA ASN A 120 1.37 -13.34 13.70
C ASN A 120 1.74 -14.81 13.53
N GLY A 121 0.89 -15.61 12.87
CA GLY A 121 1.15 -17.02 12.60
C GLY A 121 2.38 -17.22 11.73
N SER A 122 2.57 -16.46 10.65
CA SER A 122 3.78 -16.51 9.83
C SER A 122 5.03 -16.13 10.62
N PHE A 123 4.95 -15.09 11.44
CA PHE A 123 6.04 -14.70 12.34
C PHE A 123 6.42 -15.80 13.34
N ASN A 124 5.45 -16.43 13.96
CA ASN A 124 5.65 -17.42 15.02
C ASN A 124 6.38 -18.70 14.52
N VAL A 125 6.24 -19.03 13.23
CA VAL A 125 6.98 -20.14 12.60
C VAL A 125 8.34 -19.71 12.01
N GLY A 126 8.76 -18.47 12.22
CA GLY A 126 10.06 -17.99 11.81
C GLY A 126 10.12 -17.51 10.35
N MET A 127 9.01 -17.14 9.75
CA MET A 127 8.99 -16.48 8.44
C MET A 127 9.22 -14.98 8.58
N ILE A 128 9.76 -14.37 7.52
CA ILE A 128 9.75 -12.92 7.33
C ILE A 128 8.37 -12.56 6.77
N ARG A 129 7.71 -11.51 7.29
CA ARG A 129 6.36 -11.17 6.86
C ARG A 129 6.22 -9.66 6.58
N GLY A 130 5.30 -9.33 5.69
CA GLY A 130 4.86 -7.98 5.38
C GLY A 130 3.34 -7.90 5.34
N ALA A 131 2.83 -6.68 5.29
CA ALA A 131 1.41 -6.43 5.08
C ALA A 131 1.19 -5.73 3.75
N TYR A 132 0.04 -5.99 3.10
CA TYR A 132 -0.34 -5.24 1.91
C TYR A 132 -1.71 -4.58 2.03
N HIS A 133 -1.90 -3.54 1.25
CA HIS A 133 -3.10 -2.76 1.12
C HIS A 133 -3.60 -2.80 -0.31
N PHE A 134 -4.84 -3.23 -0.53
CA PHE A 134 -5.49 -3.12 -1.82
C PHE A 134 -5.99 -1.69 -2.05
N ALA A 135 -5.45 -1.02 -3.05
CA ALA A 135 -5.72 0.38 -3.32
C ALA A 135 -7.03 0.59 -4.08
N LEU A 136 -7.84 1.53 -3.63
CA LEU A 136 -9.06 1.98 -4.31
C LEU A 136 -8.98 3.49 -4.61
N PRO A 137 -8.26 3.90 -5.65
CA PRO A 137 -8.02 5.32 -5.94
C PRO A 137 -9.26 6.19 -6.14
N ASP A 138 -10.40 5.59 -6.52
CA ASP A 138 -11.68 6.28 -6.67
C ASP A 138 -12.46 6.47 -5.37
N ARG A 139 -11.99 5.93 -4.24
CA ARG A 139 -12.74 5.96 -2.97
C ARG A 139 -12.27 7.02 -1.99
N SER A 140 -10.98 7.35 -2.00
CA SER A 140 -10.40 8.39 -1.16
C SER A 140 -8.99 8.76 -1.62
N SER A 141 -8.42 9.84 -1.07
CA SER A 141 -7.05 10.25 -1.39
C SER A 141 -6.01 9.17 -1.00
N GLY A 142 -4.86 9.18 -1.67
CA GLY A 142 -3.75 8.30 -1.33
C GLY A 142 -3.28 8.50 0.11
N ALA A 143 -3.25 9.74 0.60
CA ALA A 143 -2.91 10.04 1.99
C ALA A 143 -3.88 9.39 2.99
N THR A 144 -5.18 9.45 2.71
CA THR A 144 -6.20 8.84 3.57
C THR A 144 -6.03 7.32 3.62
N GLN A 145 -5.86 6.66 2.48
CA GLN A 145 -5.66 5.20 2.42
C GLN A 145 -4.32 4.79 3.03
N GLY A 146 -3.24 5.50 2.76
CA GLY A 146 -1.94 5.23 3.37
C GLY A 146 -1.95 5.37 4.89
N ALA A 147 -2.64 6.40 5.41
CA ALA A 147 -2.80 6.57 6.85
C ALA A 147 -3.64 5.45 7.48
N PHE A 148 -4.74 5.05 6.82
CA PHE A 148 -5.58 3.94 7.25
C PHE A 148 -4.80 2.63 7.27
N PHE A 149 -4.09 2.30 6.19
CA PHE A 149 -3.28 1.10 6.07
C PHE A 149 -2.23 1.00 7.19
N VAL A 150 -1.41 2.05 7.39
CA VAL A 150 -0.37 2.03 8.43
C VAL A 150 -0.98 1.90 9.83
N GLY A 151 -2.15 2.50 10.07
CA GLY A 151 -2.88 2.37 11.34
C GLY A 151 -3.51 1.00 11.57
N HIS A 152 -3.64 0.15 10.54
CA HIS A 152 -4.37 -1.13 10.60
C HIS A 152 -3.53 -2.31 10.06
N GLY A 153 -2.26 -2.35 10.37
CA GLY A 153 -1.37 -3.48 10.08
C GLY A 153 -0.22 -3.18 9.12
N GLY A 154 -0.26 -2.07 8.37
CA GLY A 154 0.81 -1.66 7.43
C GLY A 154 2.02 -0.99 8.11
N GLY A 155 2.21 -1.14 9.41
CA GLY A 155 3.38 -0.66 10.10
C GLY A 155 4.64 -1.44 9.74
N TRP A 156 5.81 -0.83 9.96
CA TRP A 156 7.11 -1.46 9.79
C TRP A 156 7.96 -1.32 11.05
N SER A 157 8.80 -2.33 11.32
CA SER A 157 9.82 -2.31 12.37
C SER A 157 11.13 -2.89 11.85
N ASP A 158 12.25 -2.28 12.27
CA ASP A 158 13.60 -2.75 11.96
C ASP A 158 13.98 -3.94 12.85
N ASP A 159 13.27 -5.05 12.66
CA ASP A 159 13.46 -6.30 13.40
C ASP A 159 14.09 -7.42 12.53
N GLY A 160 14.46 -7.10 11.27
CA GLY A 160 14.98 -8.04 10.29
C GLY A 160 13.96 -9.10 9.86
N ARG A 161 12.68 -8.93 10.22
CA ARG A 161 11.60 -9.88 9.96
C ARG A 161 10.31 -9.22 9.50
N THR A 162 10.32 -7.90 9.37
CA THR A 162 9.18 -7.12 8.85
C THR A 162 9.56 -6.52 7.51
N LEU A 163 8.93 -7.01 6.44
CA LEU A 163 9.10 -6.46 5.09
C LEU A 163 8.53 -5.05 5.01
N PRO A 164 9.02 -4.20 4.09
CA PRO A 164 8.38 -2.92 3.79
C PRO A 164 6.92 -3.12 3.44
N PRO A 165 6.00 -2.23 3.89
CA PRO A 165 4.58 -2.34 3.54
C PRO A 165 4.38 -2.31 2.02
N ALA A 166 3.41 -3.08 1.51
CA ALA A 166 3.12 -3.14 0.08
C ALA A 166 1.80 -2.45 -0.25
N ILE A 167 1.78 -1.77 -1.40
CA ILE A 167 0.59 -1.17 -2.00
C ILE A 167 0.27 -1.94 -3.28
N ASP A 168 -0.91 -2.51 -3.32
CA ASP A 168 -1.44 -3.24 -4.44
C ASP A 168 -2.15 -2.28 -5.40
N LEU A 169 -1.58 -2.13 -6.59
CA LEU A 169 -1.98 -1.19 -7.65
C LEU A 169 -2.35 -2.00 -8.89
N GLU A 170 -3.58 -2.42 -8.95
CA GLU A 170 -4.08 -3.26 -10.04
C GLU A 170 -5.47 -2.81 -10.55
N TYR A 171 -6.05 -3.57 -11.47
CA TYR A 171 -7.36 -3.27 -12.07
C TYR A 171 -8.45 -3.15 -11.02
N ASN A 172 -9.37 -2.19 -11.26
CA ASN A 172 -10.51 -1.97 -10.36
C ASN A 172 -11.52 -3.11 -10.48
N PRO A 173 -11.76 -3.89 -9.41
CA PRO A 173 -12.73 -4.97 -9.41
C PRO A 173 -14.19 -4.48 -9.43
N TYR A 174 -14.41 -3.20 -9.10
CA TYR A 174 -15.73 -2.61 -8.91
C TYR A 174 -16.16 -1.68 -10.04
N GLY A 175 -15.33 -1.47 -11.07
CA GLY A 175 -15.64 -0.52 -12.12
C GLY A 175 -14.58 -0.38 -13.21
N ALA A 176 -14.39 0.84 -13.70
CA ALA A 176 -13.41 1.09 -14.76
C ALA A 176 -12.00 0.73 -14.34
N SER A 177 -11.23 0.06 -15.21
CA SER A 177 -9.90 -0.51 -14.93
C SER A 177 -8.92 0.43 -14.25
N CYS A 178 -8.99 1.73 -14.52
CA CYS A 178 -8.15 2.77 -13.91
C CYS A 178 -8.95 3.65 -12.93
N TYR A 179 -10.01 3.14 -12.32
CA TYR A 179 -10.79 3.85 -11.29
C TYR A 179 -11.42 5.16 -11.76
N GLY A 180 -11.61 5.33 -13.08
CA GLY A 180 -12.10 6.58 -13.65
C GLY A 180 -11.09 7.74 -13.67
N LEU A 181 -9.87 7.53 -13.19
CA LEU A 181 -8.83 8.55 -13.12
C LEU A 181 -8.09 8.68 -14.46
N THR A 182 -7.67 9.89 -14.77
CA THR A 182 -6.68 10.13 -15.83
C THR A 182 -5.30 9.62 -15.39
N LYS A 183 -4.39 9.39 -16.34
CA LYS A 183 -3.02 8.97 -16.04
C LYS A 183 -2.30 9.91 -15.08
N SER A 184 -2.51 11.20 -15.21
CA SER A 184 -1.90 12.21 -14.34
C SER A 184 -2.47 12.16 -12.92
N GLN A 185 -3.78 12.01 -12.77
CA GLN A 185 -4.43 11.85 -11.48
C GLN A 185 -3.97 10.57 -10.78
N MET A 186 -3.91 9.44 -11.50
CA MET A 186 -3.40 8.18 -10.97
C MET A 186 -1.97 8.31 -10.47
N VAL A 187 -1.07 8.93 -11.24
CA VAL A 187 0.32 9.16 -10.83
C VAL A 187 0.39 10.04 -9.58
N SER A 188 -0.44 11.07 -9.49
CA SER A 188 -0.50 11.95 -8.31
C SER A 188 -1.00 11.20 -7.09
N TRP A 189 -2.04 10.38 -7.25
CA TRP A 189 -2.59 9.53 -6.19
C TRP A 189 -1.56 8.52 -5.66
N ILE A 190 -0.82 7.85 -6.57
CA ILE A 190 0.24 6.90 -6.19
C ILE A 190 1.37 7.60 -5.42
N ARG A 191 1.76 8.82 -5.81
CA ARG A 191 2.74 9.60 -5.04
C ARG A 191 2.25 9.94 -3.65
N ASP A 192 0.98 10.29 -3.52
CA ASP A 192 0.37 10.69 -2.25
C ASP A 192 0.36 9.51 -1.24
N ILE A 193 -0.09 8.32 -1.67
CA ILE A 193 -0.06 7.13 -0.80
C ILE A 193 1.37 6.71 -0.46
N ALA A 194 2.28 6.71 -1.43
CA ALA A 194 3.68 6.34 -1.21
C ALA A 194 4.37 7.28 -0.21
N ALA A 195 4.19 8.60 -0.37
CA ALA A 195 4.74 9.60 0.53
C ALA A 195 4.18 9.46 1.95
N THR A 196 2.89 9.17 2.06
CA THR A 196 2.22 8.98 3.36
C THR A 196 2.73 7.73 4.08
N VAL A 197 2.82 6.60 3.39
CA VAL A 197 3.37 5.36 3.98
C VAL A 197 4.83 5.58 4.38
N LYS A 198 5.65 6.15 3.50
CA LYS A 198 7.06 6.44 3.79
C LYS A 198 7.23 7.36 4.99
N SER A 199 6.44 8.43 5.09
CA SER A 199 6.52 9.37 6.22
C SER A 199 6.20 8.73 7.56
N ARG A 200 5.36 7.70 7.58
CA ARG A 200 4.89 7.02 8.80
C ARG A 200 5.74 5.81 9.19
N THR A 201 6.40 5.17 8.23
CA THR A 201 7.15 3.92 8.44
C THR A 201 8.66 4.10 8.27
N GLY A 202 9.10 5.17 7.60
CA GLY A 202 10.50 5.36 7.19
C GLY A 202 10.90 4.55 5.95
N ARG A 203 9.99 3.71 5.40
CA ARG A 203 10.29 2.83 4.26
C ARG A 203 9.50 3.26 3.02
N ASP A 204 10.17 3.22 1.87
CA ASP A 204 9.46 3.27 0.59
C ASP A 204 8.59 2.02 0.48
N PRO A 205 7.26 2.15 0.22
CA PRO A 205 6.42 0.98 0.07
C PRO A 205 6.78 0.17 -1.18
N VAL A 206 6.62 -1.14 -1.10
CA VAL A 206 6.64 -2.04 -2.26
C VAL A 206 5.41 -1.74 -3.12
N PHE A 207 5.57 -1.65 -4.43
CA PHE A 207 4.45 -1.56 -5.36
C PHE A 207 4.22 -2.92 -6.01
N TYR A 208 3.03 -3.49 -5.76
CA TYR A 208 2.53 -4.57 -6.56
C TYR A 208 1.79 -3.98 -7.76
N THR A 209 2.17 -4.34 -8.97
CA THR A 209 1.50 -3.91 -10.21
C THR A 209 1.95 -4.73 -11.40
N SER A 210 1.07 -4.89 -12.40
CA SER A 210 1.44 -5.47 -13.69
C SER A 210 1.95 -4.41 -14.67
N THR A 211 2.75 -4.84 -15.64
CA THR A 211 3.23 -3.95 -16.72
C THR A 211 2.09 -3.38 -17.55
N SER A 212 1.05 -4.18 -17.79
CA SER A 212 -0.11 -3.77 -18.59
C SER A 212 -0.92 -2.71 -17.86
N TRP A 213 -1.26 -2.94 -16.58
CA TRP A 213 -1.99 -1.94 -15.80
C TRP A 213 -1.18 -0.65 -15.62
N TRP A 214 0.10 -0.75 -15.30
CA TRP A 214 0.97 0.42 -15.14
C TRP A 214 1.03 1.26 -16.40
N THR A 215 1.14 0.61 -17.57
CA THR A 215 1.13 1.30 -18.86
C THR A 215 -0.22 1.96 -19.14
N LEU A 216 -1.31 1.22 -18.90
CA LEU A 216 -2.67 1.70 -19.14
C LEU A 216 -3.00 2.90 -18.25
N CYS A 217 -2.78 2.76 -16.96
CA CYS A 217 -3.33 3.68 -15.95
C CYS A 217 -2.35 4.80 -15.54
N THR A 218 -1.04 4.65 -15.75
CA THR A 218 -0.05 5.69 -15.44
C THR A 218 0.65 6.29 -16.67
N GLY A 219 0.41 5.70 -17.88
CA GLY A 219 1.17 6.03 -19.08
C GLY A 219 2.61 5.50 -19.03
N ASN A 220 2.85 4.40 -18.34
CA ASN A 220 4.17 3.82 -18.12
C ASN A 220 5.14 4.81 -17.43
N ASN A 221 4.67 5.45 -16.36
CA ASN A 221 5.43 6.45 -15.62
C ASN A 221 6.76 5.89 -15.09
N ALA A 222 7.86 6.63 -15.24
CA ALA A 222 9.21 6.18 -14.91
C ALA A 222 9.79 6.80 -13.63
N THR A 223 8.96 7.38 -12.74
CA THR A 223 9.45 8.19 -11.61
C THR A 223 9.40 7.48 -10.25
N PHE A 224 9.13 6.18 -10.21
CA PHE A 224 8.95 5.41 -8.97
C PHE A 224 10.04 4.36 -8.73
N SER A 225 11.23 4.55 -9.29
CA SER A 225 12.34 3.59 -9.17
C SER A 225 12.85 3.37 -7.73
N ALA A 226 12.53 4.26 -6.80
CA ALA A 226 12.84 4.08 -5.38
C ALA A 226 11.94 3.07 -4.68
N ASN A 227 10.76 2.78 -5.23
CA ASN A 227 9.83 1.82 -4.70
C ASN A 227 10.19 0.42 -5.21
N PRO A 228 10.37 -0.59 -4.35
CA PRO A 228 10.59 -1.96 -4.80
C PRO A 228 9.39 -2.47 -5.61
N LEU A 229 9.64 -3.24 -6.68
CA LEU A 229 8.61 -3.81 -7.54
C LEU A 229 8.25 -5.23 -7.12
N TRP A 230 6.97 -5.50 -6.93
CA TRP A 230 6.39 -6.82 -6.86
C TRP A 230 5.50 -7.01 -8.09
N ILE A 231 5.94 -7.87 -9.01
CA ILE A 231 5.32 -8.03 -10.33
C ILE A 231 4.55 -9.35 -10.42
N PRO A 232 3.25 -9.35 -10.73
CA PRO A 232 2.54 -10.55 -11.13
C PRO A 232 2.86 -10.89 -12.58
N ARG A 233 3.25 -12.12 -12.80
CA ARG A 233 3.36 -12.70 -14.14
C ARG A 233 3.29 -14.21 -14.04
N TYR A 234 2.16 -14.77 -14.41
CA TYR A 234 1.91 -16.22 -14.40
C TYR A 234 2.39 -16.84 -15.69
N ALA A 235 3.68 -16.79 -15.89
CA ALA A 235 4.37 -17.21 -17.10
C ALA A 235 5.77 -17.72 -16.75
N SER A 236 6.52 -18.04 -17.80
CA SER A 236 7.86 -18.58 -17.69
C SER A 236 8.95 -17.61 -17.28
N SER A 237 8.66 -16.32 -17.30
CA SER A 237 9.58 -15.25 -16.89
C SER A 237 8.80 -14.00 -16.53
N VAL A 238 9.43 -13.08 -15.83
CA VAL A 238 8.81 -11.80 -15.45
C VAL A 238 8.50 -10.91 -16.66
N GLY A 239 9.06 -11.21 -17.83
CA GLY A 239 8.83 -10.44 -19.04
C GLY A 239 9.35 -9.01 -18.98
N THR A 240 8.74 -8.12 -19.78
CA THR A 240 9.07 -6.69 -19.80
C THR A 240 8.53 -6.00 -18.54
N LEU A 241 9.40 -5.33 -17.79
CA LEU A 241 9.01 -4.57 -16.61
C LEU A 241 8.50 -3.16 -16.98
N PRO A 242 7.71 -2.54 -16.11
CA PRO A 242 7.32 -1.13 -16.26
C PRO A 242 8.54 -0.21 -16.23
N ALA A 243 8.45 0.95 -16.90
CA ALA A 243 9.58 1.86 -17.15
C ALA A 243 10.32 2.38 -15.90
N SER A 244 9.70 2.34 -14.71
CA SER A 244 10.36 2.73 -13.46
C SER A 244 11.45 1.73 -13.02
N TRP A 245 11.42 0.48 -13.48
CA TRP A 245 12.23 -0.59 -12.91
C TRP A 245 13.07 -1.33 -13.95
N THR A 246 14.30 -1.65 -13.57
CA THR A 246 15.23 -2.48 -14.35
C THR A 246 15.29 -3.93 -13.86
N PHE A 247 14.73 -4.20 -12.67
CA PHE A 247 14.58 -5.54 -12.07
C PHE A 247 13.37 -5.53 -11.14
N GLN A 248 12.79 -6.70 -10.92
CA GLN A 248 11.77 -6.91 -9.89
C GLN A 248 12.42 -7.26 -8.55
N THR A 249 11.77 -6.89 -7.46
CA THR A 249 12.15 -7.33 -6.11
C THR A 249 11.45 -8.64 -5.76
N ILE A 250 10.18 -8.76 -6.12
CA ILE A 250 9.37 -9.96 -5.91
C ILE A 250 8.62 -10.26 -7.21
N TRP A 251 8.47 -11.53 -7.49
CA TRP A 251 7.69 -12.05 -8.60
C TRP A 251 6.59 -12.97 -8.07
N GLN A 252 5.33 -12.59 -8.23
CA GLN A 252 4.20 -13.48 -8.04
C GLN A 252 4.06 -14.32 -9.32
N ASN A 253 4.54 -15.55 -9.25
CA ASN A 253 4.72 -16.39 -10.43
C ASN A 253 3.59 -17.39 -10.68
N ALA A 254 2.72 -17.61 -9.71
CA ALA A 254 1.53 -18.45 -9.85
C ALA A 254 0.45 -18.05 -8.83
N ASP A 255 -0.79 -18.30 -9.19
CA ASP A 255 -1.99 -18.06 -8.38
C ASP A 255 -2.42 -19.26 -7.53
N SER A 256 -1.64 -20.31 -7.57
CA SER A 256 -1.86 -21.56 -6.82
C SER A 256 -0.60 -22.39 -6.82
N GLY A 257 -0.47 -23.29 -5.84
CA GLY A 257 0.71 -24.15 -5.78
C GLY A 257 0.84 -24.89 -4.45
N ILE A 258 2.09 -25.04 -4.00
CA ILE A 258 2.42 -25.81 -2.79
C ILE A 258 2.09 -25.04 -1.51
N PHE A 259 2.01 -23.70 -1.58
CA PHE A 259 1.66 -22.85 -0.45
C PHE A 259 0.18 -22.46 -0.50
N PRO A 260 -0.46 -22.19 0.64
CA PRO A 260 -1.75 -21.52 0.68
C PRO A 260 -1.67 -20.11 0.03
N GLY A 261 -2.59 -19.76 -0.85
CA GLY A 261 -2.56 -18.49 -1.58
C GLY A 261 -1.62 -18.50 -2.78
N ASP A 262 -1.19 -17.32 -3.19
CA ASP A 262 -0.38 -17.14 -4.38
C ASP A 262 1.10 -17.44 -4.09
N GLN A 263 1.85 -17.77 -5.16
CA GLN A 263 3.23 -18.20 -5.03
C GLN A 263 4.16 -17.08 -5.44
N ASP A 264 5.08 -16.74 -4.55
CA ASP A 264 6.04 -15.65 -4.74
C ASP A 264 7.48 -16.12 -4.76
N LYS A 265 8.30 -15.37 -5.48
CA LYS A 265 9.75 -15.52 -5.52
C LYS A 265 10.41 -14.17 -5.24
N PHE A 266 11.13 -14.05 -4.14
CA PHE A 266 11.99 -12.90 -3.92
C PHE A 266 13.26 -13.03 -4.78
N ASN A 267 13.66 -11.95 -5.45
CA ASN A 267 14.81 -11.91 -6.35
C ASN A 267 16.12 -11.82 -5.57
N GLY A 268 16.50 -12.91 -4.95
CA GLY A 268 17.73 -13.04 -4.17
C GLY A 268 17.68 -14.18 -3.17
N ALA A 269 18.85 -14.48 -2.59
CA ALA A 269 19.01 -15.48 -1.55
C ALA A 269 18.39 -15.02 -0.21
N PRO A 270 18.18 -15.94 0.76
CA PRO A 270 17.53 -15.62 2.03
C PRO A 270 18.20 -14.52 2.86
N ASP A 271 19.52 -14.37 2.79
CA ASP A 271 20.26 -13.28 3.42
C ASP A 271 19.92 -11.92 2.82
N ARG A 272 19.68 -11.87 1.50
CA ARG A 272 19.23 -10.64 0.82
C ARG A 272 17.78 -10.29 1.18
N LEU A 273 16.91 -11.30 1.33
CA LEU A 273 15.57 -11.10 1.83
C LEU A 273 15.58 -10.54 3.26
N GLN A 274 16.45 -11.06 4.13
CA GLN A 274 16.63 -10.55 5.48
C GLN A 274 17.13 -9.10 5.47
N ALA A 275 18.12 -8.79 4.62
CA ALA A 275 18.60 -7.41 4.44
C ALA A 275 17.51 -6.46 3.90
N PHE A 276 16.57 -6.97 3.10
CA PHE A 276 15.45 -6.20 2.62
C PHE A 276 14.42 -5.89 3.72
N ALA A 277 14.35 -6.72 4.76
CA ALA A 277 13.50 -6.51 5.92
C ALA A 277 14.09 -5.50 6.95
N HIS A 278 15.38 -5.11 6.82
CA HIS A 278 16.05 -4.03 7.53
C HIS A 278 15.99 -2.74 6.71
#